data_53256ff63fc919b6badfe524ce6ab623
#
_entry.id   53256ff63fc919b6badfe524ce6ab623
#
_cell.length_a   1.000
_cell.length_b   1.000
_cell.length_c   1.000
_cell.angle_alpha   90.00
_cell.angle_beta   90.00
_cell.angle_gamma   90.00
#
_symmetry.space_group_name_H-M   'P 1'
#
loop_
_entity.id
_entity.type
_entity.pdbx_description
1 polymer ?
#
loop_
_entity_poly.entity_id
_entity_poly.type
_entity_poly.pdbx_seq_one_letter_code
_entity_poly.pdbx_strand_id
1 'polypeptide(L)'
;MDADEIRTLLGENIFERAKKYRKRIQQSTCTVNEDGVRHLSAVVQGKGGSYYYTQAWLRENGSFVSASCNCPYNENGEGTYCKHIGALLLEDAEQNAPAPAPVQNKPGAIPGVTRGAAGLNAEPSRKDSYASGLEMLFGRKWHGDAPTTD
;
A
#
# COMPACT_ATOMS: atom_id res chain seq x y z
N MET A 1 -5.46 8.45 6.51
CA MET A 1 -6.48 7.90 7.43
C MET A 1 -5.92 6.66 8.08
N ASP A 2 -5.94 6.57 9.40
CA ASP A 2 -5.45 5.40 10.13
C ASP A 2 -6.58 4.40 10.48
N ALA A 3 -6.22 3.26 11.06
CA ALA A 3 -7.18 2.20 11.37
C ALA A 3 -8.19 2.61 12.45
N ASP A 4 -7.82 3.48 13.38
CA ASP A 4 -8.69 3.94 14.46
C ASP A 4 -9.70 4.98 13.95
N GLU A 5 -9.29 5.84 13.03
CA GLU A 5 -10.19 6.75 12.31
C GLU A 5 -11.21 5.96 11.48
N ILE A 6 -10.77 4.92 10.77
CA ILE A 6 -11.65 4.04 10.00
C ILE A 6 -12.64 3.31 10.92
N ARG A 7 -12.18 2.82 12.06
CA ARG A 7 -13.04 2.18 13.07
C ARG A 7 -14.09 3.14 13.60
N THR A 8 -13.72 4.38 13.88
CA THR A 8 -14.65 5.43 14.36
C THR A 8 -15.69 5.76 13.30
N LEU A 9 -15.27 5.84 12.03
CA LEU A 9 -16.17 6.13 10.90
C LEU A 9 -17.19 5.02 10.65
N LEU A 10 -16.77 3.76 10.75
CA LEU A 10 -17.59 2.59 10.40
C LEU A 10 -18.38 2.00 11.57
N GLY A 11 -17.89 2.20 12.78
CA GLY A 11 -18.32 1.46 13.97
C GLY A 11 -17.70 0.04 14.03
N GLU A 12 -17.55 -0.48 15.24
CA GLU A 12 -16.80 -1.72 15.52
C GLU A 12 -17.27 -2.92 14.69
N ASN A 13 -18.58 -3.13 14.60
CA ASN A 13 -19.16 -4.29 13.90
C ASN A 13 -18.84 -4.30 12.40
N ILE A 14 -18.90 -3.15 11.76
CA ILE A 14 -18.60 -3.02 10.32
C ILE A 14 -17.09 -3.10 10.11
N PHE A 15 -16.30 -2.50 10.98
CA PHE A 15 -14.85 -2.53 10.94
C PHE A 15 -14.32 -3.97 10.99
N GLU A 16 -14.78 -4.79 11.92
CA GLU A 16 -14.37 -6.20 12.02
C GLU A 16 -14.75 -7.03 10.77
N ARG A 17 -15.90 -6.72 10.17
CA ARG A 17 -16.29 -7.32 8.90
C ARG A 17 -15.39 -6.84 7.75
N ALA A 18 -15.06 -5.56 7.71
CA ALA A 18 -14.21 -4.94 6.69
C ALA A 18 -12.83 -5.59 6.63
N LYS A 19 -12.20 -5.87 7.77
CA LYS A 19 -10.92 -6.60 7.84
C LYS A 19 -10.96 -7.94 7.09
N LYS A 20 -12.05 -8.68 7.23
CA LYS A 20 -12.22 -9.98 6.56
C LYS A 20 -12.42 -9.81 5.06
N TYR A 21 -13.07 -8.71 4.64
CA TYR A 21 -13.36 -8.42 3.24
C TYR A 21 -12.16 -7.84 2.47
N ARG A 22 -11.15 -7.34 3.14
CA ARG A 22 -9.89 -6.90 2.51
C ARG A 22 -9.29 -7.96 1.60
N LYS A 23 -9.26 -9.21 2.06
CA LYS A 23 -8.76 -10.35 1.26
C LYS A 23 -9.62 -10.70 0.05
N ARG A 24 -10.77 -10.05 -0.11
CA ARG A 24 -11.71 -10.24 -1.21
C ARG A 24 -11.69 -9.12 -2.24
N ILE A 25 -10.78 -8.16 -2.07
CA ILE A 25 -10.52 -7.13 -3.07
C ILE A 25 -9.85 -7.81 -4.26
N GLN A 26 -10.45 -7.69 -5.46
CA GLN A 26 -9.93 -8.26 -6.69
C GLN A 26 -9.05 -7.28 -7.44
N GLN A 27 -9.47 -6.04 -7.47
CA GLN A 27 -8.77 -4.93 -8.09
C GLN A 27 -8.93 -3.69 -7.23
N SER A 28 -7.86 -2.94 -7.06
CA SER A 28 -7.91 -1.62 -6.45
C SER A 28 -7.08 -0.64 -7.26
N THR A 29 -7.55 0.59 -7.36
CA THR A 29 -6.84 1.69 -8.01
C THR A 29 -6.89 2.92 -7.13
N CYS A 30 -5.85 3.73 -7.19
CA CYS A 30 -5.77 5.03 -6.55
C CYS A 30 -5.35 6.05 -7.59
N THR A 31 -6.12 7.10 -7.76
CA THR A 31 -5.79 8.27 -8.59
C THR A 31 -5.82 9.52 -7.75
N VAL A 32 -5.01 10.51 -8.08
CA VAL A 32 -5.00 11.81 -7.41
C VAL A 32 -5.40 12.85 -8.44
N ASN A 33 -6.38 13.69 -8.11
CA ASN A 33 -6.79 14.79 -8.98
C ASN A 33 -5.92 16.03 -8.75
N GLU A 34 -6.15 17.07 -9.54
CA GLU A 34 -5.40 18.35 -9.46
C GLU A 34 -5.58 19.06 -8.12
N ASP A 35 -6.67 18.83 -7.40
CA ASP A 35 -6.95 19.39 -6.09
C ASP A 35 -6.32 18.60 -4.93
N GLY A 36 -5.52 17.58 -5.23
CA GLY A 36 -4.91 16.72 -4.23
C GLY A 36 -5.88 15.73 -3.58
N VAL A 37 -7.08 15.55 -4.15
CA VAL A 37 -8.03 14.55 -3.66
C VAL A 37 -7.68 13.19 -4.26
N ARG A 38 -7.47 12.22 -3.39
CA ARG A 38 -7.23 10.84 -3.73
C ARG A 38 -8.57 10.12 -3.96
N HIS A 39 -8.74 9.57 -5.12
CA HIS A 39 -9.89 8.74 -5.47
C HIS A 39 -9.46 7.28 -5.47
N LEU A 40 -9.99 6.55 -4.54
CA LEU A 40 -9.80 5.10 -4.41
C LEU A 40 -10.98 4.39 -5.05
N SER A 41 -10.72 3.33 -5.79
CA SER A 41 -11.78 2.46 -6.27
C SER A 41 -11.36 1.00 -6.22
N ALA A 42 -12.30 0.11 -5.95
CA ALA A 42 -12.06 -1.32 -5.92
C ALA A 42 -13.28 -2.13 -6.31
N VAL A 43 -13.02 -3.33 -6.81
CA VAL A 43 -14.00 -4.40 -6.97
C VAL A 43 -13.83 -5.37 -5.82
N VAL A 44 -14.86 -5.55 -5.01
CA VAL A 44 -14.84 -6.41 -3.83
C VAL A 44 -15.81 -7.58 -4.03
N GLN A 45 -15.31 -8.79 -3.86
CA GLN A 45 -16.14 -9.99 -3.93
C GLN A 45 -16.98 -10.12 -2.65
N GLY A 46 -18.30 -10.16 -2.82
CA GLY A 46 -19.26 -10.39 -1.77
C GLY A 46 -19.43 -11.87 -1.40
N LYS A 47 -20.35 -12.12 -0.48
CA LYS A 47 -20.77 -13.47 -0.14
C LYS A 47 -21.66 -14.01 -1.28
N GLY A 48 -21.38 -15.23 -1.75
CA GLY A 48 -22.16 -15.85 -2.82
C GLY A 48 -21.71 -15.49 -4.23
N GLY A 49 -20.52 -14.92 -4.40
CA GLY A 49 -19.92 -14.68 -5.73
C GLY A 49 -20.32 -13.35 -6.38
N SER A 50 -21.14 -12.54 -5.73
CA SER A 50 -21.44 -11.19 -6.22
C SER A 50 -20.22 -10.29 -6.15
N TYR A 51 -20.12 -9.33 -7.07
CA TYR A 51 -19.07 -8.32 -7.08
C TYR A 51 -19.66 -6.94 -6.84
N TYR A 52 -19.02 -6.17 -6.00
CA TYR A 52 -19.43 -4.83 -5.65
C TYR A 52 -18.35 -3.83 -6.01
N TYR A 53 -18.78 -2.78 -6.69
CA TYR A 53 -17.92 -1.65 -7.00
C TYR A 53 -17.97 -0.65 -5.87
N THR A 54 -16.82 -0.35 -5.28
CA THR A 54 -16.72 0.55 -4.14
C THR A 54 -15.72 1.66 -4.42
N GLN A 55 -16.01 2.85 -3.97
CA GLN A 55 -15.19 4.04 -4.17
C GLN A 55 -15.09 4.82 -2.86
N ALA A 56 -13.97 5.53 -2.69
CA ALA A 56 -13.78 6.46 -1.59
C ALA A 56 -12.92 7.65 -2.04
N TRP A 57 -13.18 8.80 -1.49
CA TRP A 57 -12.44 10.04 -1.73
C TRP A 57 -11.81 10.50 -0.43
N LEU A 58 -10.50 10.73 -0.45
CA LEU A 58 -9.70 11.19 0.66
C LEU A 58 -8.96 12.46 0.24
N ARG A 59 -8.78 13.39 1.15
CA ARG A 59 -7.88 14.53 0.92
C ARG A 59 -6.42 14.08 0.98
N GLU A 60 -5.51 14.89 0.50
CA GLU A 60 -4.07 14.64 0.53
C GLU A 60 -3.56 14.31 1.96
N ASN A 61 -4.09 15.00 2.96
CA ASN A 61 -3.79 14.75 4.37
C ASN A 61 -4.41 13.46 4.94
N GLY A 62 -5.08 12.66 4.11
CA GLY A 62 -5.75 11.44 4.52
C GLY A 62 -7.15 11.62 5.11
N SER A 63 -7.66 12.86 5.22
CA SER A 63 -9.02 13.09 5.74
C SER A 63 -10.07 12.51 4.80
N PHE A 64 -11.07 11.87 5.37
CA PHE A 64 -12.20 11.30 4.65
C PHE A 64 -13.10 12.40 4.06
N VAL A 65 -13.49 12.26 2.80
CA VAL A 65 -14.41 13.16 2.12
C VAL A 65 -15.77 12.49 1.91
N SER A 66 -15.76 11.37 1.19
CA SER A 66 -16.99 10.62 0.89
C SER A 66 -16.65 9.20 0.44
N ALA A 67 -17.65 8.34 0.40
CA ALA A 67 -17.52 7.01 -0.19
C ALA A 67 -18.87 6.53 -0.73
N SER A 68 -18.82 5.61 -1.69
CA SER A 68 -19.97 4.95 -2.26
C SER A 68 -19.71 3.48 -2.55
N CYS A 69 -20.76 2.69 -2.55
CA CYS A 69 -20.72 1.28 -2.89
C CYS A 69 -22.08 0.85 -3.47
N ASN A 70 -22.09 0.07 -4.52
CA ASN A 70 -23.32 -0.45 -5.12
C ASN A 70 -23.88 -1.71 -4.44
N CYS A 71 -23.48 -1.98 -3.18
CA CYS A 71 -24.05 -3.09 -2.44
C CYS A 71 -25.42 -2.72 -1.84
N PRO A 72 -26.33 -3.70 -1.66
CA PRO A 72 -27.67 -3.44 -1.12
C PRO A 72 -27.70 -2.73 0.25
N TYR A 73 -26.64 -2.90 1.03
CA TYR A 73 -26.53 -2.24 2.34
C TYR A 73 -26.31 -0.74 2.23
N ASN A 74 -25.62 -0.30 1.19
CA ASN A 74 -25.30 1.12 0.97
C ASN A 74 -26.38 1.83 0.15
N GLU A 75 -27.16 1.11 -0.67
CA GLU A 75 -28.25 1.66 -1.46
C GLU A 75 -29.42 2.14 -0.59
N ASN A 76 -29.60 1.57 0.59
CA ASN A 76 -30.64 1.96 1.52
C ASN A 76 -30.37 3.28 2.27
N GLY A 77 -29.29 3.97 1.98
CA GLY A 77 -29.15 5.42 2.08
C GLY A 77 -29.07 6.05 3.47
N GLU A 78 -28.97 5.31 4.54
CA GLU A 78 -28.99 5.86 5.90
C GLU A 78 -27.59 6.08 6.49
N GLY A 79 -26.73 6.80 5.79
CA GLY A 79 -25.50 7.37 6.38
C GLY A 79 -24.49 6.38 6.97
N THR A 80 -24.69 5.10 6.79
CA THR A 80 -23.83 4.05 7.31
C THR A 80 -22.98 3.44 6.20
N TYR A 81 -21.67 3.54 6.34
CA TYR A 81 -20.76 2.94 5.40
C TYR A 81 -20.73 1.42 5.52
N CYS A 82 -20.64 0.73 4.39
CA CYS A 82 -20.65 -0.72 4.36
C CYS A 82 -19.23 -1.32 4.57
N LYS A 83 -19.18 -2.61 4.84
CA LYS A 83 -17.92 -3.37 4.99
C LYS A 83 -17.01 -3.35 3.76
N HIS A 84 -17.56 -3.14 2.55
CA HIS A 84 -16.76 -3.07 1.32
C HIS A 84 -16.00 -1.75 1.24
N ILE A 85 -16.64 -0.63 1.62
CA ILE A 85 -15.98 0.67 1.79
C ILE A 85 -14.88 0.56 2.85
N GLY A 86 -15.19 -0.05 3.99
CA GLY A 86 -14.21 -0.28 5.04
C GLY A 86 -13.02 -1.11 4.58
N ALA A 87 -13.24 -2.14 3.79
CA ALA A 87 -12.17 -2.96 3.22
C ALA A 87 -11.25 -2.14 2.31
N LEU A 88 -11.80 -1.26 1.47
CA LEU A 88 -11.03 -0.37 0.61
C LEU A 88 -10.20 0.64 1.42
N LEU A 89 -10.78 1.26 2.44
CA LEU A 89 -10.09 2.22 3.30
C LEU A 89 -8.95 1.55 4.10
N LEU A 90 -9.18 0.34 4.60
CA LEU A 90 -8.15 -0.43 5.32
C LEU A 90 -7.01 -0.86 4.40
N GLU A 91 -7.30 -1.21 3.15
CA GLU A 91 -6.29 -1.53 2.15
C GLU A 91 -5.40 -0.32 1.85
N ASP A 92 -6.02 0.85 1.66
CA ASP A 92 -5.29 2.09 1.44
C ASP A 92 -4.45 2.48 2.67
N ALA A 93 -4.99 2.35 3.87
CA ALA A 93 -4.28 2.66 5.10
C ALA A 93 -3.01 1.81 5.29
N GLU A 94 -3.06 0.55 4.91
CA GLU A 94 -1.90 -0.34 4.98
C GLU A 94 -0.84 -0.02 3.92
N GLN A 95 -1.27 0.28 2.70
CA GLN A 95 -0.36 0.65 1.60
C GLN A 95 0.32 2.01 1.82
N ASN A 96 -0.35 2.92 2.51
CA ASN A 96 0.14 4.26 2.81
C ASN A 96 0.52 4.45 4.28
N ALA A 97 0.58 3.38 5.07
CA ALA A 97 1.12 3.44 6.42
C ALA A 97 2.55 4.00 6.35
N PRO A 98 2.90 5.03 7.14
CA PRO A 98 4.27 5.47 7.23
C PRO A 98 5.11 4.25 7.63
N ALA A 99 6.19 4.02 6.90
CA ALA A 99 7.12 2.95 7.24
C ALA A 99 7.42 3.03 8.74
N PRO A 100 7.35 1.93 9.51
CA PRO A 100 7.65 1.97 10.92
C PRO A 100 9.00 2.63 11.08
N ALA A 101 9.03 3.71 11.85
CA ALA A 101 10.28 4.43 12.12
C ALA A 101 11.34 3.39 12.52
N PRO A 102 12.53 3.43 11.94
CA PRO A 102 13.56 2.47 12.27
C PRO A 102 13.70 2.48 13.79
N VAL A 103 13.47 1.32 14.38
CA VAL A 103 13.65 1.15 15.82
C VAL A 103 15.10 1.53 16.09
N GLN A 104 15.31 2.73 16.58
CA GLN A 104 16.62 3.11 17.11
C GLN A 104 16.85 2.23 18.32
N ASN A 105 17.47 1.08 18.09
CA ASN A 105 18.08 0.30 19.14
C ASN A 105 19.11 1.22 19.78
N LYS A 106 18.68 1.93 20.82
CA LYS A 106 19.58 2.66 21.69
C LYS A 106 20.58 1.62 22.16
N PRO A 107 21.86 1.71 21.81
CA PRO A 107 22.83 0.77 22.33
C PRO A 107 22.80 0.94 23.83
N GLY A 108 22.30 -0.08 24.51
CA GLY A 108 22.38 -0.17 25.94
C GLY A 108 23.86 -0.09 26.27
N ALA A 109 24.24 0.93 27.04
CA ALA A 109 25.56 1.03 27.60
C ALA A 109 25.82 -0.25 28.38
N ILE A 110 26.69 -1.08 27.88
CA ILE A 110 27.25 -2.21 28.65
C ILE A 110 28.34 -1.60 29.51
N PRO A 111 28.20 -1.53 30.81
CA PRO A 111 29.31 -1.14 31.66
C PRO A 111 30.28 -2.31 31.76
N GLY A 112 31.48 -2.12 31.29
CA GLY A 112 32.63 -2.91 31.66
C GLY A 112 33.05 -4.04 30.72
N VAL A 113 33.73 -3.70 29.63
CA VAL A 113 34.78 -4.55 29.12
C VAL A 113 36.01 -3.67 28.89
N THR A 114 36.97 -3.89 29.79
CA THR A 114 38.28 -3.34 29.69
C THR A 114 39.04 -3.90 28.49
N ARG A 115 39.54 -3.00 27.69
CA ARG A 115 40.71 -3.06 26.82
C ARG A 115 41.36 -4.44 26.64
N GLY A 116 41.23 -4.94 25.44
CA GLY A 116 42.21 -5.79 24.79
C GLY A 116 42.67 -5.09 23.53
N ALA A 117 43.95 -4.72 23.54
CA ALA A 117 44.57 -3.98 22.46
C ALA A 117 44.79 -4.81 21.22
N ALA A 118 44.75 -4.11 20.09
CA ALA A 118 45.51 -4.35 18.83
C ALA A 118 45.26 -5.66 18.10
N GLY A 119 44.55 -5.48 17.04
CA GLY A 119 44.60 -6.33 15.86
C GLY A 119 44.31 -5.46 14.66
N LEU A 120 45.31 -4.74 14.26
CA LEU A 120 45.40 -4.18 12.92
C LEU A 120 45.41 -5.34 11.93
N ASN A 121 44.37 -5.53 11.20
CA ASN A 121 44.48 -6.16 9.92
C ASN A 121 43.53 -5.46 8.95
N ALA A 122 44.22 -4.79 8.06
CA ALA A 122 43.80 -4.16 6.88
C ALA A 122 42.81 -5.00 6.08
N GLU A 123 41.80 -4.31 5.64
CA GLU A 123 40.91 -4.69 4.57
C GLU A 123 41.61 -5.35 3.40
N PRO A 124 40.99 -6.33 2.80
CA PRO A 124 41.09 -6.47 1.35
C PRO A 124 39.95 -5.70 0.74
N SER A 125 40.27 -4.64 0.07
CA SER A 125 39.42 -3.95 -0.87
C SER A 125 38.86 -4.98 -1.86
N ARG A 126 37.59 -5.29 -1.73
CA ARG A 126 36.87 -5.91 -2.84
C ARG A 126 36.30 -4.80 -3.69
N LYS A 127 37.16 -4.29 -4.52
CA LYS A 127 36.77 -3.67 -5.77
C LYS A 127 36.21 -4.75 -6.67
N ASP A 128 35.10 -4.42 -7.28
CA ASP A 128 34.70 -4.88 -8.59
C ASP A 128 34.09 -6.27 -8.69
N SER A 129 32.82 -6.32 -8.60
CA SER A 129 32.02 -7.36 -9.25
C SER A 129 30.61 -6.93 -9.64
N TYR A 130 30.33 -5.64 -9.64
CA TYR A 130 28.98 -5.17 -10.04
C TYR A 130 28.90 -4.62 -11.46
N ALA A 131 29.98 -4.52 -12.18
CA ALA A 131 30.00 -3.97 -13.53
C ALA A 131 29.66 -4.96 -14.65
N SER A 132 29.67 -6.27 -14.39
CA SER A 132 29.50 -7.27 -15.46
C SER A 132 28.05 -7.75 -15.68
N GLY A 133 27.10 -7.34 -14.83
CA GLY A 133 25.74 -7.85 -14.89
C GLY A 133 24.76 -7.02 -15.71
N LEU A 134 25.10 -5.80 -16.04
CA LEU A 134 24.15 -4.86 -16.65
C LEU A 134 24.23 -4.76 -18.17
N GLU A 135 25.27 -5.28 -18.79
CA GLU A 135 25.39 -5.22 -20.25
C GLU A 135 24.64 -6.31 -21.02
N MET A 136 24.20 -7.37 -20.34
CA MET A 136 23.46 -8.44 -21.02
C MET A 136 21.96 -8.16 -21.19
N LEU A 137 21.40 -7.15 -20.56
CA LEU A 137 19.95 -6.88 -20.61
C LEU A 137 19.54 -5.86 -21.68
N PHE A 138 20.46 -5.13 -22.27
CA PHE A 138 20.17 -4.11 -23.29
C PHE A 138 20.68 -4.43 -24.69
N GLY A 139 21.14 -5.65 -24.95
CA GLY A 139 21.69 -6.08 -26.23
C GLY A 139 20.69 -6.53 -27.29
N ARG A 140 19.41 -6.32 -27.10
CA ARG A 140 18.45 -6.56 -28.18
C ARG A 140 18.18 -5.29 -28.97
N LYS A 141 18.92 -5.11 -30.05
CA LYS A 141 18.54 -4.21 -31.14
C LYS A 141 17.16 -4.60 -31.63
N TRP A 142 16.19 -3.74 -31.37
CA TRP A 142 14.93 -3.76 -32.06
C TRP A 142 15.17 -3.30 -33.50
N HIS A 143 15.18 -4.24 -34.41
CA HIS A 143 14.99 -3.94 -35.80
C HIS A 143 13.47 -3.87 -36.02
N GLY A 144 12.94 -2.68 -35.96
CA GLY A 144 11.60 -2.40 -36.39
C GLY A 144 11.54 -2.47 -37.91
N ASP A 145 11.09 -3.59 -38.44
CA ASP A 145 10.58 -3.62 -39.81
C ASP A 145 9.24 -2.91 -39.83
N ALA A 146 9.25 -1.71 -40.40
CA ALA A 146 8.05 -1.01 -40.73
C ALA A 146 7.35 -1.74 -41.88
N PRO A 147 6.08 -2.07 -41.78
CA PRO A 147 5.33 -2.53 -42.96
C PRO A 147 5.14 -1.36 -43.93
N THR A 148 5.77 -1.47 -45.06
CA THR A 148 5.43 -0.65 -46.23
C THR A 148 4.05 -1.09 -46.73
N THR A 149 3.08 -0.24 -46.57
CA THR A 149 1.79 -0.36 -47.24
C THR A 149 1.89 0.27 -48.62
N ASP A 150 1.67 -0.52 -49.64
CA ASP A 150 1.28 -0.06 -51.00
C ASP A 150 -0.21 0.24 -51.01
#